data_46a4fe6b886d6759a2c9e3acbe30ea8e
#
_entry.id   46a4fe6b886d6759a2c9e3acbe30ea8e
#
_cell.length_a   1.000
_cell.length_b   1.000
_cell.length_c   1.000
_cell.angle_alpha   90.00
_cell.angle_beta   90.00
_cell.angle_gamma   90.00
#
_symmetry.space_group_name_H-M   'P 1'
#
loop_
_entity.id
_entity.type
_entity.pdbx_description
1 polymer ?
#
loop_
_entity_poly.entity_id
_entity_poly.type
_entity_poly.pdbx_seq_one_letter_code
_entity_poly.pdbx_strand_id
1 'polypeptide(L)'
;MTANQNPHQRIVLASRPSGAPNADNFRLESSSKPVAGDGQVLLRTIYLSLDPYMRGRMSDAKSYAEPVAVNDIMVGGTVCQVEESRHPDFEVGEWVLAYTGWQNYALSDGEGLLKLGKAPAAPSYALGVMGMPGFTAYMGLLDIGQPKAGETLVVAAATGPVGATVGQIGKLKGCRVIGIAGGAEKCRHAKEVLGFDECLDHKAEDFAEQLARVCDQGIDIYFENVGGKVFDAVLPLLNTSARVPVCGLVSQYNATELPAGPDRLSLLMSTILVKRIKMQGFIIFDDYGHRYEEFAKDMDDWLSQGKIQYKEQLVEGLEQAPQAFIGLLEGKNFGKLVIKVAEPL
;
A
#
# COMPACT_ATOMS: atom_id res chain seq x y z
N MET A 1 10.50 -35.65 -26.06
CA MET A 1 10.91 -34.25 -26.19
C MET A 1 10.06 -33.48 -25.20
N THR A 2 10.63 -33.16 -24.06
CA THR A 2 9.94 -32.56 -22.94
C THR A 2 9.56 -31.12 -23.27
N ALA A 3 8.27 -30.83 -23.27
CA ALA A 3 7.76 -29.47 -23.32
C ALA A 3 8.50 -28.65 -22.27
N ASN A 4 8.96 -27.48 -22.67
CA ASN A 4 9.60 -26.49 -21.84
C ASN A 4 8.55 -25.94 -20.85
N GLN A 5 8.22 -26.74 -19.83
CA GLN A 5 7.32 -26.27 -18.75
C GLN A 5 8.14 -25.31 -17.91
N ASN A 6 7.78 -24.03 -17.92
CA ASN A 6 8.32 -23.06 -16.98
C ASN A 6 8.18 -23.64 -15.57
N PRO A 7 9.27 -23.76 -14.79
CA PRO A 7 9.17 -24.32 -13.45
C PRO A 7 8.29 -23.44 -12.57
N HIS A 8 7.62 -24.07 -11.61
CA HIS A 8 6.99 -23.33 -10.54
C HIS A 8 8.08 -22.72 -9.67
N GLN A 9 8.10 -21.41 -9.59
CA GLN A 9 9.00 -20.62 -8.74
C GLN A 9 8.23 -19.92 -7.65
N ARG A 10 8.81 -19.92 -6.43
CA ARG A 10 8.24 -19.22 -5.29
C ARG A 10 9.35 -18.63 -4.41
N ILE A 11 9.05 -17.53 -3.74
CA ILE A 11 9.96 -16.92 -2.77
C ILE A 11 9.38 -17.12 -1.38
N VAL A 12 10.16 -17.79 -0.53
CA VAL A 12 9.77 -18.10 0.84
C VAL A 12 10.54 -17.23 1.84
N LEU A 13 9.95 -17.06 3.03
CA LEU A 13 10.63 -16.47 4.17
C LEU A 13 11.69 -17.48 4.67
N ALA A 14 12.96 -17.24 4.37
CA ALA A 14 14.05 -18.14 4.79
C ALA A 14 14.43 -17.99 6.26
N SER A 15 14.33 -16.76 6.77
CA SER A 15 14.59 -16.43 8.19
C SER A 15 13.89 -15.12 8.55
N ARG A 16 13.58 -14.94 9.83
CA ARG A 16 13.01 -13.67 10.32
C ARG A 16 14.10 -12.60 10.44
N PRO A 17 13.87 -11.41 9.87
CA PRO A 17 14.82 -10.31 10.00
C PRO A 17 14.82 -9.74 11.43
N SER A 18 16.00 -9.39 11.92
CA SER A 18 16.17 -8.48 13.05
C SER A 18 16.51 -7.09 12.48
N GLY A 19 15.64 -6.12 12.67
CA GLY A 19 15.77 -4.83 12.00
C GLY A 19 15.30 -4.86 10.53
N ALA A 20 16.01 -4.16 9.65
CA ALA A 20 15.73 -4.16 8.23
C ALA A 20 15.96 -5.56 7.62
N PRO A 21 15.08 -6.02 6.71
CA PRO A 21 15.31 -7.27 5.99
C PRO A 21 16.49 -7.13 5.02
N ASN A 22 17.15 -8.25 4.78
CA ASN A 22 18.20 -8.38 3.78
C ASN A 22 17.92 -9.58 2.85
N ALA A 23 18.77 -9.81 1.87
CA ALA A 23 18.58 -10.87 0.87
C ALA A 23 18.51 -12.28 1.51
N ASP A 24 19.23 -12.55 2.61
CA ASP A 24 19.28 -13.85 3.27
C ASP A 24 17.96 -14.21 3.98
N ASN A 25 17.07 -13.25 4.18
CA ASN A 25 15.75 -13.51 4.74
C ASN A 25 14.78 -14.13 3.72
N PHE A 26 15.18 -14.19 2.44
CA PHE A 26 14.37 -14.72 1.36
C PHE A 26 15.09 -15.86 0.65
N ARG A 27 14.35 -16.82 0.14
CA ARG A 27 14.88 -17.91 -0.68
C ARG A 27 13.97 -18.21 -1.87
N LEU A 28 14.55 -18.19 -3.06
CA LEU A 28 13.89 -18.64 -4.27
C LEU A 28 13.92 -20.16 -4.33
N GLU A 29 12.77 -20.79 -4.48
CA GLU A 29 12.61 -22.23 -4.65
C GLU A 29 11.97 -22.54 -6.01
N SER A 30 12.34 -23.68 -6.57
CA SER A 30 11.76 -24.17 -7.83
C SER A 30 11.25 -25.59 -7.68
N SER A 31 10.11 -25.86 -8.29
CA SER A 31 9.49 -27.19 -8.32
C SER A 31 8.76 -27.43 -9.66
N SER A 32 8.14 -28.59 -9.82
CA SER A 32 7.26 -28.83 -10.97
C SER A 32 6.03 -27.93 -10.90
N LYS A 33 5.58 -27.48 -12.09
CA LYS A 33 4.33 -26.72 -12.23
C LYS A 33 3.16 -27.52 -11.68
N PRO A 34 2.32 -26.94 -10.80
CA PRO A 34 1.13 -27.63 -10.29
C PRO A 34 0.09 -27.84 -11.40
N VAL A 35 -0.81 -28.78 -11.20
CA VAL A 35 -1.91 -29.13 -12.11
C VAL A 35 -3.22 -29.01 -11.35
N ALA A 36 -4.22 -28.38 -11.96
CA ALA A 36 -5.52 -28.19 -11.35
C ALA A 36 -6.25 -29.54 -11.18
N GLY A 37 -6.72 -29.83 -9.96
CA GLY A 37 -7.65 -30.90 -9.64
C GLY A 37 -9.10 -30.49 -9.87
N ASP A 38 -10.03 -31.42 -9.62
CA ASP A 38 -11.47 -31.15 -9.73
C ASP A 38 -11.88 -30.04 -8.76
N GLY A 39 -12.66 -29.06 -9.26
CA GLY A 39 -13.06 -27.88 -8.50
C GLY A 39 -11.95 -26.83 -8.32
N GLN A 40 -10.83 -26.96 -9.02
CA GLN A 40 -9.71 -26.01 -8.89
C GLN A 40 -9.41 -25.28 -10.20
N VAL A 41 -8.73 -24.16 -10.06
CA VAL A 41 -8.06 -23.41 -11.13
C VAL A 41 -6.57 -23.36 -10.88
N LEU A 42 -5.79 -23.38 -11.96
CA LEU A 42 -4.39 -23.01 -11.94
C LEU A 42 -4.28 -21.54 -12.36
N LEU A 43 -3.77 -20.74 -11.45
CA LEU A 43 -3.51 -19.32 -11.65
C LEU A 43 -2.06 -19.09 -12.06
N ARG A 44 -1.87 -18.33 -13.14
CA ARG A 44 -0.58 -17.78 -13.56
C ARG A 44 -0.49 -16.35 -13.06
N THR A 45 0.45 -16.06 -12.19
CA THR A 45 0.68 -14.71 -11.69
C THR A 45 1.29 -13.84 -12.78
N ILE A 46 0.64 -12.76 -13.13
CA ILE A 46 1.15 -11.74 -14.06
C ILE A 46 1.77 -10.57 -13.29
N TYR A 47 1.07 -10.10 -12.26
CA TYR A 47 1.55 -9.01 -11.42
C TYR A 47 1.49 -9.38 -9.94
N LEU A 48 2.52 -9.00 -9.20
CA LEU A 48 2.61 -9.16 -7.76
C LEU A 48 2.78 -7.79 -7.10
N SER A 49 1.94 -7.49 -6.13
CA SER A 49 2.04 -6.29 -5.29
C SER A 49 3.18 -6.41 -4.29
N LEU A 50 3.94 -5.33 -4.11
CA LEU A 50 4.81 -5.16 -2.94
C LEU A 50 4.26 -4.01 -2.08
N ASP A 51 4.05 -4.31 -0.80
CA ASP A 51 3.43 -3.42 0.17
C ASP A 51 4.17 -3.43 1.51
N PRO A 52 4.30 -2.29 2.21
CA PRO A 52 5.08 -2.21 3.46
C PRO A 52 4.58 -3.14 4.57
N TYR A 53 3.27 -3.46 4.63
CA TYR A 53 2.71 -4.35 5.65
C TYR A 53 3.36 -5.75 5.67
N MET A 54 3.91 -6.18 4.53
CA MET A 54 4.59 -7.47 4.41
C MET A 54 5.78 -7.58 5.37
N ARG A 55 6.42 -6.44 5.74
CA ARG A 55 7.47 -6.43 6.77
C ARG A 55 6.95 -6.90 8.12
N GLY A 56 5.76 -6.48 8.52
CA GLY A 56 5.11 -6.95 9.75
C GLY A 56 4.82 -8.45 9.71
N ARG A 57 4.48 -8.99 8.54
CA ARG A 57 4.22 -10.43 8.35
C ARG A 57 5.49 -11.31 8.45
N MET A 58 6.68 -10.72 8.38
CA MET A 58 7.96 -11.41 8.61
C MET A 58 8.32 -11.53 10.10
N SER A 59 7.59 -10.85 10.99
CA SER A 59 7.77 -10.89 12.44
C SER A 59 6.78 -11.89 13.07
N ASP A 60 7.18 -12.53 14.16
CA ASP A 60 6.31 -13.37 15.00
C ASP A 60 5.64 -12.59 16.16
N ALA A 61 5.87 -11.28 16.24
CA ALA A 61 5.18 -10.42 17.19
C ALA A 61 3.67 -10.38 16.90
N LYS A 62 2.87 -10.28 17.96
CA LYS A 62 1.42 -10.16 17.85
C LYS A 62 1.04 -8.97 16.97
N SER A 63 0.22 -9.22 15.95
CA SER A 63 -0.26 -8.23 14.98
C SER A 63 -1.74 -8.49 14.63
N TYR A 64 -2.31 -7.67 13.74
CA TYR A 64 -3.68 -7.85 13.22
C TYR A 64 -3.80 -9.03 12.25
N ALA A 65 -2.70 -9.61 11.80
CA ALA A 65 -2.71 -10.75 10.89
C ALA A 65 -1.62 -11.75 11.26
N GLU A 66 -1.86 -13.03 10.95
CA GLU A 66 -0.92 -14.12 11.23
C GLU A 66 0.42 -13.91 10.53
N PRO A 67 1.55 -14.19 11.18
CA PRO A 67 2.86 -14.10 10.56
C PRO A 67 3.04 -15.16 9.47
N VAL A 68 3.91 -14.88 8.49
CA VAL A 68 4.42 -15.90 7.58
C VAL A 68 5.32 -16.84 8.36
N ALA A 69 5.11 -18.15 8.26
CA ALA A 69 6.01 -19.13 8.86
C ALA A 69 7.33 -19.18 8.08
N VAL A 70 8.41 -19.51 8.78
CA VAL A 70 9.71 -19.76 8.12
C VAL A 70 9.56 -20.94 7.17
N ASN A 71 10.05 -20.80 5.95
CA ASN A 71 9.91 -21.66 4.78
C ASN A 71 8.54 -21.61 4.07
N ASP A 72 7.60 -20.78 4.52
CA ASP A 72 6.38 -20.53 3.79
C ASP A 72 6.55 -19.39 2.78
N ILE A 73 5.66 -19.38 1.77
CA ILE A 73 5.63 -18.38 0.70
C ILE A 73 5.35 -16.99 1.31
N MET A 74 6.13 -16.00 0.90
CA MET A 74 5.86 -14.61 1.26
C MET A 74 4.48 -14.18 0.75
N VAL A 75 3.72 -13.50 1.59
CA VAL A 75 2.37 -13.03 1.28
C VAL A 75 2.38 -11.85 0.32
N GLY A 76 1.32 -11.72 -0.47
CA GLY A 76 1.12 -10.57 -1.35
C GLY A 76 -0.12 -10.72 -2.21
N GLY A 77 -0.74 -9.59 -2.55
CA GLY A 77 -1.80 -9.52 -3.55
C GLY A 77 -1.23 -9.78 -4.95
N THR A 78 -1.95 -10.50 -5.76
CA THR A 78 -1.54 -10.86 -7.13
C THR A 78 -2.66 -10.62 -8.12
N VAL A 79 -2.33 -10.19 -9.32
CA VAL A 79 -3.22 -10.24 -10.47
C VAL A 79 -2.76 -11.39 -11.34
N CYS A 80 -3.66 -12.33 -11.54
CA CYS A 80 -3.40 -13.58 -12.23
C CYS A 80 -4.30 -13.75 -13.43
N GLN A 81 -3.88 -14.61 -14.39
CA GLN A 81 -4.77 -15.22 -15.36
C GLN A 81 -5.02 -16.69 -15.02
N VAL A 82 -6.24 -17.14 -15.24
CA VAL A 82 -6.59 -18.57 -15.16
C VAL A 82 -5.93 -19.27 -16.33
N GLU A 83 -4.94 -20.13 -16.05
CA GLU A 83 -4.22 -20.90 -17.07
C GLU A 83 -4.85 -22.27 -17.33
N GLU A 84 -5.36 -22.92 -16.27
CA GLU A 84 -6.17 -24.14 -16.34
C GLU A 84 -7.39 -23.99 -15.43
N SER A 85 -8.53 -24.53 -15.85
CA SER A 85 -9.74 -24.55 -15.01
C SER A 85 -10.42 -25.91 -15.05
N ARG A 86 -10.71 -26.42 -13.84
CA ARG A 86 -11.68 -27.49 -13.58
C ARG A 86 -12.74 -27.00 -12.60
N HIS A 87 -12.89 -25.68 -12.48
CA HIS A 87 -13.87 -25.02 -11.62
C HIS A 87 -15.03 -24.49 -12.48
N PRO A 88 -16.31 -24.69 -12.05
CA PRO A 88 -17.47 -24.32 -12.88
C PRO A 88 -17.59 -22.81 -13.15
N ASP A 89 -17.08 -21.97 -12.22
CA ASP A 89 -17.27 -20.52 -12.29
C ASP A 89 -16.13 -19.77 -12.95
N PHE A 90 -15.00 -20.42 -13.30
CA PHE A 90 -13.84 -19.74 -13.87
C PHE A 90 -13.45 -20.35 -15.22
N GLU A 91 -13.15 -19.49 -16.19
CA GLU A 91 -12.71 -19.88 -17.52
C GLU A 91 -11.22 -19.55 -17.75
N VAL A 92 -10.56 -20.35 -18.60
CA VAL A 92 -9.19 -20.07 -19.04
C VAL A 92 -9.11 -18.69 -19.70
N GLY A 93 -8.08 -17.92 -19.35
CA GLY A 93 -7.87 -16.56 -19.82
C GLY A 93 -8.56 -15.47 -18.98
N GLU A 94 -9.45 -15.81 -18.05
CA GLU A 94 -10.01 -14.82 -17.13
C GLU A 94 -8.94 -14.24 -16.23
N TRP A 95 -9.02 -12.92 -16.01
CA TRP A 95 -8.18 -12.23 -15.05
C TRP A 95 -8.85 -12.19 -13.68
N VAL A 96 -8.05 -12.42 -12.64
CA VAL A 96 -8.51 -12.42 -11.26
C VAL A 96 -7.52 -11.68 -10.35
N LEU A 97 -8.06 -10.96 -9.37
CA LEU A 97 -7.30 -10.54 -8.20
C LEU A 97 -7.33 -11.68 -7.18
N ALA A 98 -6.16 -12.01 -6.66
CA ALA A 98 -5.95 -13.08 -5.68
C ALA A 98 -4.90 -12.65 -4.63
N TYR A 99 -4.69 -13.48 -3.62
CA TYR A 99 -3.68 -13.29 -2.59
C TYR A 99 -2.76 -14.52 -2.50
N THR A 100 -2.22 -14.90 -3.66
CA THR A 100 -1.41 -16.13 -3.80
C THR A 100 0.04 -16.00 -3.34
N GLY A 101 0.47 -14.78 -2.99
CA GLY A 101 1.83 -14.52 -2.51
C GLY A 101 2.89 -14.52 -3.61
N TRP A 102 4.15 -14.58 -3.21
CA TRP A 102 5.31 -14.40 -4.09
C TRP A 102 5.64 -15.68 -4.86
N GLN A 103 4.84 -15.97 -5.87
CA GLN A 103 5.01 -17.14 -6.74
C GLN A 103 4.44 -16.91 -8.13
N ASN A 104 4.93 -17.66 -9.10
CA ASN A 104 4.50 -17.54 -10.52
C ASN A 104 3.27 -18.39 -10.85
N TYR A 105 2.96 -19.43 -10.09
CA TYR A 105 1.76 -20.26 -10.22
C TYR A 105 1.15 -20.54 -8.86
N ALA A 106 -0.18 -20.66 -8.81
CA ALA A 106 -0.91 -21.08 -7.61
C ALA A 106 -2.14 -21.89 -7.99
N LEU A 107 -2.51 -22.85 -7.15
CA LEU A 107 -3.82 -23.49 -7.20
C LEU A 107 -4.80 -22.74 -6.33
N SER A 108 -6.05 -22.64 -6.77
CA SER A 108 -7.15 -22.07 -5.99
C SER A 108 -8.43 -22.90 -6.22
N ASP A 109 -9.27 -22.96 -5.19
CA ASP A 109 -10.61 -23.51 -5.23
C ASP A 109 -11.67 -22.47 -5.60
N GLY A 110 -11.24 -21.26 -5.99
CA GLY A 110 -12.10 -20.14 -6.36
C GLY A 110 -12.47 -19.23 -5.18
N GLU A 111 -12.29 -19.66 -3.94
CA GLU A 111 -12.61 -18.83 -2.79
C GLU A 111 -11.72 -17.59 -2.72
N GLY A 112 -12.32 -16.42 -2.48
CA GLY A 112 -11.62 -15.15 -2.35
C GLY A 112 -11.05 -14.59 -3.66
N LEU A 113 -11.29 -15.21 -4.81
CA LEU A 113 -10.92 -14.66 -6.10
C LEU A 113 -11.92 -13.58 -6.53
N LEU A 114 -11.41 -12.38 -6.87
CA LEU A 114 -12.20 -11.33 -7.49
C LEU A 114 -11.98 -11.33 -9.01
N LYS A 115 -13.05 -11.54 -9.78
CA LYS A 115 -12.98 -11.50 -11.24
C LYS A 115 -12.75 -10.08 -11.76
N LEU A 116 -11.77 -9.91 -12.63
CA LEU A 116 -11.45 -8.66 -13.32
C LEU A 116 -11.92 -8.68 -14.79
N GLY A 117 -12.52 -9.80 -15.22
CA GLY A 117 -12.98 -9.99 -16.61
C GLY A 117 -11.92 -10.60 -17.51
N LYS A 118 -12.24 -10.68 -18.83
CA LYS A 118 -11.37 -11.34 -19.84
C LYS A 118 -10.33 -10.38 -20.45
N ALA A 119 -10.58 -9.08 -20.45
CA ALA A 119 -9.69 -8.09 -21.06
C ALA A 119 -9.73 -6.76 -20.32
N PRO A 120 -9.29 -6.72 -19.04
CA PRO A 120 -9.22 -5.47 -18.29
C PRO A 120 -8.18 -4.54 -18.93
N ALA A 121 -8.51 -3.25 -19.03
CA ALA A 121 -7.64 -2.26 -19.67
C ALA A 121 -6.33 -2.03 -18.89
N ALA A 122 -6.38 -2.11 -17.57
CA ALA A 122 -5.24 -1.92 -16.68
C ALA A 122 -5.33 -2.90 -15.49
N PRO A 123 -5.03 -4.19 -15.69
CA PRO A 123 -5.23 -5.21 -14.66
C PRO A 123 -4.42 -4.96 -13.39
N SER A 124 -3.22 -4.39 -13.49
CA SER A 124 -2.35 -4.05 -12.34
C SER A 124 -2.99 -3.04 -11.39
N TYR A 125 -3.93 -2.21 -11.85
CA TYR A 125 -4.64 -1.24 -11.01
C TYR A 125 -5.39 -1.91 -9.85
N ALA A 126 -5.80 -3.17 -10.00
CA ALA A 126 -6.38 -3.96 -8.92
C ALA A 126 -5.42 -4.21 -7.74
N LEU A 127 -4.10 -4.00 -7.91
CA LEU A 127 -3.10 -4.04 -6.83
C LEU A 127 -2.84 -2.67 -6.19
N GLY A 128 -3.44 -1.62 -6.70
CA GLY A 128 -3.14 -0.27 -6.29
C GLY A 128 -4.38 0.60 -6.17
N VAL A 129 -4.58 1.49 -7.15
CA VAL A 129 -5.64 2.52 -7.10
C VAL A 129 -7.05 1.93 -7.07
N MET A 130 -7.29 0.78 -7.70
CA MET A 130 -8.56 0.04 -7.67
C MET A 130 -8.56 -1.10 -6.63
N GLY A 131 -7.45 -1.28 -5.90
CA GLY A 131 -7.27 -2.34 -4.92
C GLY A 131 -7.13 -1.81 -3.49
N MET A 132 -6.46 -2.61 -2.66
CA MET A 132 -6.27 -2.34 -1.23
C MET A 132 -5.74 -0.93 -0.94
N PRO A 133 -4.69 -0.41 -1.61
CA PRO A 133 -4.19 0.94 -1.31
C PRO A 133 -5.17 2.06 -1.63
N GLY A 134 -5.87 1.99 -2.78
CA GLY A 134 -6.90 2.97 -3.14
C GLY A 134 -8.09 2.93 -2.18
N PHE A 135 -8.54 1.73 -1.81
CA PHE A 135 -9.62 1.53 -0.86
C PHE A 135 -9.25 2.04 0.54
N THR A 136 -8.00 1.80 0.98
CA THR A 136 -7.46 2.36 2.23
C THR A 136 -7.49 3.89 2.23
N ALA A 137 -7.05 4.51 1.13
CA ALA A 137 -7.07 5.96 0.97
C ALA A 137 -8.50 6.51 1.04
N TYR A 138 -9.42 5.89 0.32
CA TYR A 138 -10.82 6.29 0.22
C TYR A 138 -11.51 6.23 1.58
N MET A 139 -11.51 5.08 2.24
CA MET A 139 -12.18 4.91 3.53
C MET A 139 -11.50 5.71 4.64
N GLY A 140 -10.18 5.64 4.75
CA GLY A 140 -9.45 6.38 5.78
C GLY A 140 -9.70 7.89 5.69
N LEU A 141 -9.73 8.45 4.47
CA LEU A 141 -9.99 9.87 4.30
C LEU A 141 -11.47 10.22 4.48
N LEU A 142 -12.38 9.52 3.80
CA LEU A 142 -13.79 9.93 3.76
C LEU A 142 -14.56 9.58 5.03
N ASP A 143 -14.27 8.42 5.64
CA ASP A 143 -15.00 7.96 6.82
C ASP A 143 -14.39 8.47 8.13
N ILE A 144 -13.06 8.43 8.26
CA ILE A 144 -12.34 8.87 9.47
C ILE A 144 -11.94 10.35 9.36
N GLY A 145 -11.32 10.74 8.25
CA GLY A 145 -10.84 12.11 7.99
C GLY A 145 -11.97 13.10 7.78
N GLN A 146 -13.06 12.72 7.13
CA GLN A 146 -14.26 13.52 6.88
C GLN A 146 -13.94 14.92 6.32
N PRO A 147 -13.27 15.03 5.18
CA PRO A 147 -12.78 16.28 4.64
C PRO A 147 -13.91 17.25 4.28
N LYS A 148 -13.70 18.53 4.60
CA LYS A 148 -14.61 19.63 4.24
C LYS A 148 -13.87 20.64 3.37
N ALA A 149 -14.59 21.26 2.45
CA ALA A 149 -14.02 22.30 1.61
C ALA A 149 -13.39 23.43 2.46
N GLY A 150 -12.18 23.85 2.07
CA GLY A 150 -11.40 24.88 2.75
C GLY A 150 -10.53 24.37 3.90
N GLU A 151 -10.67 23.11 4.34
CA GLU A 151 -9.79 22.51 5.35
C GLU A 151 -8.40 22.22 4.80
N THR A 152 -7.40 22.23 5.68
CA THR A 152 -6.02 21.83 5.37
C THR A 152 -5.83 20.33 5.66
N LEU A 153 -5.56 19.57 4.59
CA LEU A 153 -5.19 18.16 4.64
C LEU A 153 -3.68 18.01 4.44
N VAL A 154 -3.01 17.39 5.40
CA VAL A 154 -1.60 16.96 5.25
C VAL A 154 -1.57 15.44 5.11
N VAL A 155 -0.77 14.94 4.17
CA VAL A 155 -0.62 13.49 3.94
C VAL A 155 0.85 13.10 3.88
N ALA A 156 1.25 12.15 4.72
CA ALA A 156 2.57 11.55 4.71
C ALA A 156 2.70 10.48 3.62
N ALA A 157 3.92 10.22 3.13
CA ALA A 157 4.20 9.36 1.98
C ALA A 157 3.38 9.74 0.74
N ALA A 158 3.34 11.02 0.44
CA ALA A 158 2.44 11.69 -0.52
C ALA A 158 2.47 11.16 -1.96
N THR A 159 3.54 10.45 -2.36
CA THR A 159 3.68 9.87 -3.72
C THR A 159 3.59 8.36 -3.74
N GLY A 160 3.36 7.72 -2.59
CA GLY A 160 2.99 6.31 -2.50
C GLY A 160 1.54 6.09 -2.93
N PRO A 161 1.11 4.84 -3.15
CA PRO A 161 -0.24 4.55 -3.69
C PRO A 161 -1.38 5.06 -2.79
N VAL A 162 -1.23 4.98 -1.48
CA VAL A 162 -2.22 5.52 -0.53
C VAL A 162 -2.16 7.05 -0.50
N GLY A 163 -0.97 7.61 -0.24
CA GLY A 163 -0.82 9.06 -0.05
C GLY A 163 -1.19 9.88 -1.30
N ALA A 164 -0.81 9.41 -2.49
CA ALA A 164 -1.18 10.04 -3.75
C ALA A 164 -2.69 10.05 -3.99
N THR A 165 -3.38 8.97 -3.63
CA THR A 165 -4.83 8.86 -3.75
C THR A 165 -5.53 9.74 -2.71
N VAL A 166 -5.08 9.72 -1.46
CA VAL A 166 -5.61 10.59 -0.38
C VAL A 166 -5.59 12.06 -0.78
N GLY A 167 -4.44 12.55 -1.26
CA GLY A 167 -4.31 13.95 -1.59
C GLY A 167 -5.21 14.37 -2.76
N GLN A 168 -5.32 13.53 -3.78
CA GLN A 168 -6.19 13.81 -4.93
C GLN A 168 -7.68 13.78 -4.54
N ILE A 169 -8.11 12.81 -3.71
CA ILE A 169 -9.47 12.82 -3.16
C ILE A 169 -9.69 14.09 -2.32
N GLY A 170 -8.70 14.50 -1.52
CA GLY A 170 -8.74 15.76 -0.76
C GLY A 170 -8.97 16.96 -1.67
N LYS A 171 -8.29 17.04 -2.82
CA LYS A 171 -8.53 18.08 -3.85
C LYS A 171 -9.95 18.03 -4.40
N LEU A 172 -10.47 16.83 -4.70
CA LEU A 172 -11.87 16.65 -5.15
C LEU A 172 -12.89 17.11 -4.10
N LYS A 173 -12.52 17.03 -2.81
CA LYS A 173 -13.37 17.51 -1.70
C LYS A 173 -13.15 18.98 -1.36
N GLY A 174 -12.29 19.70 -2.12
CA GLY A 174 -12.04 21.14 -1.93
C GLY A 174 -11.07 21.49 -0.81
N CYS A 175 -10.26 20.53 -0.33
CA CYS A 175 -9.23 20.79 0.67
C CYS A 175 -8.01 21.50 0.05
N ARG A 176 -7.31 22.26 0.88
CA ARG A 176 -5.91 22.61 0.65
C ARG A 176 -5.05 21.40 1.03
N VAL A 177 -4.30 20.86 0.08
CA VAL A 177 -3.56 19.61 0.25
C VAL A 177 -2.06 19.84 0.28
N ILE A 178 -1.42 19.38 1.35
CA ILE A 178 0.03 19.46 1.56
C ILE A 178 0.58 18.03 1.66
N GLY A 179 1.48 17.69 0.74
CA GLY A 179 2.19 16.42 0.75
C GLY A 179 3.47 16.45 1.55
N ILE A 180 3.84 15.31 2.11
CA ILE A 180 5.15 15.07 2.70
C ILE A 180 5.75 13.86 1.97
N ALA A 181 6.90 14.05 1.31
CA ALA A 181 7.56 13.01 0.53
C ALA A 181 9.08 13.03 0.75
N GLY A 182 9.82 12.09 0.19
CA GLY A 182 11.28 12.04 0.27
C GLY A 182 11.95 12.42 -1.05
N GLY A 183 12.52 13.61 -1.12
CA GLY A 183 13.28 14.12 -2.24
C GLY A 183 12.50 15.05 -3.19
N ALA A 184 13.24 15.95 -3.83
CA ALA A 184 12.69 17.05 -4.65
C ALA A 184 11.85 16.55 -5.84
N GLU A 185 12.22 15.42 -6.46
CA GLU A 185 11.49 14.85 -7.59
C GLU A 185 10.08 14.42 -7.20
N LYS A 186 9.94 13.72 -6.07
CA LYS A 186 8.64 13.30 -5.55
C LYS A 186 7.78 14.50 -5.17
N CYS A 187 8.36 15.50 -4.52
CA CYS A 187 7.64 16.72 -4.16
C CYS A 187 7.16 17.49 -5.40
N ARG A 188 7.97 17.59 -6.44
CA ARG A 188 7.57 18.20 -7.71
C ARG A 188 6.42 17.42 -8.36
N HIS A 189 6.50 16.10 -8.44
CA HIS A 189 5.44 15.26 -8.98
C HIS A 189 4.11 15.44 -8.22
N ALA A 190 4.16 15.49 -6.88
CA ALA A 190 2.96 15.73 -6.07
C ALA A 190 2.27 17.05 -6.44
N LYS A 191 3.04 18.10 -6.69
CA LYS A 191 2.53 19.43 -7.07
C LYS A 191 2.07 19.48 -8.52
N GLU A 192 2.91 19.07 -9.46
CA GLU A 192 2.69 19.29 -10.89
C GLU A 192 1.76 18.26 -11.53
N VAL A 193 1.76 17.03 -11.02
CA VAL A 193 0.97 15.92 -11.58
C VAL A 193 -0.25 15.58 -10.73
N LEU A 194 -0.07 15.46 -9.40
CA LEU A 194 -1.16 15.08 -8.50
C LEU A 194 -2.00 16.29 -8.06
N GLY A 195 -1.59 17.52 -8.37
CA GLY A 195 -2.33 18.74 -8.08
C GLY A 195 -2.35 19.17 -6.62
N PHE A 196 -1.37 18.73 -5.82
CA PHE A 196 -1.22 19.19 -4.44
C PHE A 196 -0.83 20.66 -4.41
N ASP A 197 -1.31 21.40 -3.42
CA ASP A 197 -1.00 22.82 -3.28
C ASP A 197 0.45 23.04 -2.88
N GLU A 198 0.99 22.17 -2.00
CA GLU A 198 2.39 22.12 -1.62
C GLU A 198 2.86 20.68 -1.37
N CYS A 199 4.17 20.46 -1.45
CA CYS A 199 4.80 19.22 -1.02
C CYS A 199 6.19 19.49 -0.46
N LEU A 200 6.48 18.93 0.72
CA LEU A 200 7.70 19.17 1.46
C LEU A 200 8.56 17.91 1.53
N ASP A 201 9.87 18.10 1.43
CA ASP A 201 10.86 17.03 1.58
C ASP A 201 11.15 16.81 3.08
N HIS A 202 10.70 15.69 3.64
CA HIS A 202 10.97 15.35 5.04
C HIS A 202 12.44 15.10 5.37
N LYS A 203 13.33 15.05 4.35
CA LYS A 203 14.77 14.89 4.52
C LYS A 203 15.49 16.24 4.70
N ALA A 204 14.80 17.35 4.45
CA ALA A 204 15.36 18.69 4.67
C ALA A 204 15.62 18.90 6.18
N GLU A 205 16.74 19.56 6.49
CA GLU A 205 17.11 19.84 7.89
C GLU A 205 16.08 20.74 8.58
N ASP A 206 15.51 21.69 7.87
CA ASP A 206 14.49 22.63 8.33
C ASP A 206 13.04 22.20 8.02
N PHE A 207 12.81 20.90 7.81
CA PHE A 207 11.50 20.37 7.43
C PHE A 207 10.36 20.82 8.37
N ALA A 208 10.58 20.75 9.69
CA ALA A 208 9.56 21.13 10.67
C ALA A 208 9.18 22.61 10.57
N GLU A 209 10.17 23.48 10.35
CA GLU A 209 9.94 24.92 10.16
C GLU A 209 9.26 25.21 8.82
N GLN A 210 9.62 24.49 7.75
CA GLN A 210 8.92 24.58 6.46
C GLN A 210 7.45 24.18 6.61
N LEU A 211 7.17 23.07 7.31
CA LEU A 211 5.80 22.59 7.54
C LEU A 211 5.01 23.61 8.35
N ALA A 212 5.60 24.20 9.40
CA ALA A 212 4.93 25.23 10.20
C ALA A 212 4.61 26.49 9.39
N ARG A 213 5.51 26.91 8.48
CA ARG A 213 5.27 28.05 7.58
C ARG A 213 4.16 27.78 6.56
N VAL A 214 4.14 26.58 6.00
CA VAL A 214 3.14 26.21 4.99
C VAL A 214 1.78 25.93 5.62
N CYS A 215 1.74 25.44 6.86
CA CYS A 215 0.54 25.18 7.63
C CYS A 215 0.27 26.29 8.66
N ASP A 216 0.41 27.56 8.29
CA ASP A 216 0.24 28.72 9.20
C ASP A 216 -1.17 28.83 9.79
N GLN A 217 -2.18 28.25 9.13
CA GLN A 217 -3.56 28.15 9.63
C GLN A 217 -3.83 26.82 10.37
N GLY A 218 -2.79 26.01 10.59
CA GLY A 218 -2.88 24.69 11.21
C GLY A 218 -3.34 23.59 10.27
N ILE A 219 -3.52 22.40 10.84
CA ILE A 219 -3.85 21.16 10.11
C ILE A 219 -5.17 20.60 10.61
N ASP A 220 -6.15 20.45 9.73
CA ASP A 220 -7.48 19.91 10.07
C ASP A 220 -7.54 18.39 9.94
N ILE A 221 -6.81 17.85 8.95
CA ILE A 221 -6.71 16.40 8.71
C ILE A 221 -5.24 16.05 8.48
N TYR A 222 -4.76 15.07 9.22
CA TYR A 222 -3.46 14.47 8.95
C TYR A 222 -3.61 12.98 8.67
N PHE A 223 -3.33 12.56 7.44
CA PHE A 223 -3.38 11.15 7.07
C PHE A 223 -2.01 10.51 7.34
N GLU A 224 -1.98 9.67 8.38
CA GLU A 224 -0.74 9.11 8.92
C GLU A 224 -0.36 7.80 8.25
N ASN A 225 0.80 7.79 7.57
CA ASN A 225 1.40 6.63 6.94
C ASN A 225 2.81 6.30 7.44
N VAL A 226 3.45 7.23 8.20
CA VAL A 226 4.89 7.20 8.43
C VAL A 226 5.27 7.14 9.90
N GLY A 227 4.71 8.00 10.74
CA GLY A 227 5.09 8.15 12.15
C GLY A 227 6.41 8.89 12.37
N GLY A 228 7.00 8.71 13.53
CA GLY A 228 8.32 9.23 13.89
C GLY A 228 8.46 10.74 13.71
N LYS A 229 9.59 11.19 13.16
CA LYS A 229 9.90 12.62 12.99
C LYS A 229 8.86 13.39 12.18
N VAL A 230 8.16 12.75 11.26
CA VAL A 230 7.09 13.38 10.48
C VAL A 230 5.92 13.70 11.39
N PHE A 231 5.48 12.75 12.20
CA PHE A 231 4.41 12.96 13.17
C PHE A 231 4.81 14.00 14.25
N ASP A 232 6.06 13.98 14.69
CA ASP A 232 6.58 14.96 15.64
C ASP A 232 6.45 16.40 15.11
N ALA A 233 6.68 16.62 13.83
CA ALA A 233 6.53 17.93 13.19
C ALA A 233 5.06 18.33 12.98
N VAL A 234 4.18 17.37 12.74
CA VAL A 234 2.74 17.57 12.50
C VAL A 234 1.97 17.86 13.80
N LEU A 235 2.27 17.14 14.88
CA LEU A 235 1.49 17.15 16.12
C LEU A 235 1.22 18.55 16.67
N PRO A 236 2.20 19.48 16.78
CA PRO A 236 1.97 20.83 17.31
C PRO A 236 1.05 21.67 16.41
N LEU A 237 0.97 21.36 15.11
CA LEU A 237 0.22 22.13 14.11
C LEU A 237 -1.23 21.66 13.95
N LEU A 238 -1.63 20.56 14.59
CA LEU A 238 -3.01 20.07 14.51
C LEU A 238 -3.99 21.09 15.10
N ASN A 239 -5.06 21.36 14.37
CA ASN A 239 -6.14 22.23 14.80
C ASN A 239 -7.02 21.58 15.87
N THR A 240 -7.84 22.38 16.54
CA THR A 240 -8.92 21.87 17.38
C THR A 240 -9.89 21.04 16.55
N SER A 241 -10.23 19.85 17.06
CA SER A 241 -11.08 18.85 16.37
C SER A 241 -10.46 18.27 15.11
N ALA A 242 -9.14 18.33 14.97
CA ALA A 242 -8.42 17.65 13.88
C ALA A 242 -8.70 16.15 13.88
N ARG A 243 -8.63 15.54 12.70
CA ARG A 243 -8.85 14.11 12.48
C ARG A 243 -7.56 13.48 11.96
N VAL A 244 -7.18 12.36 12.56
CA VAL A 244 -5.94 11.64 12.21
C VAL A 244 -6.27 10.18 11.92
N PRO A 245 -6.59 9.84 10.65
CA PRO A 245 -6.61 8.43 10.22
C PRO A 245 -5.21 7.83 10.32
N VAL A 246 -5.04 6.79 11.13
CA VAL A 246 -3.76 6.10 11.31
C VAL A 246 -3.77 4.85 10.45
N CYS A 247 -3.17 4.96 9.27
CA CYS A 247 -3.08 3.90 8.26
C CYS A 247 -1.84 3.04 8.43
N GLY A 248 -0.70 3.66 8.78
CA GLY A 248 0.56 2.95 8.91
C GLY A 248 1.65 3.79 9.57
N LEU A 249 2.70 3.11 10.01
CA LEU A 249 3.85 3.70 10.72
C LEU A 249 5.15 3.16 10.10
N VAL A 250 5.32 3.37 8.77
CA VAL A 250 6.37 2.71 7.99
C VAL A 250 7.78 3.01 8.50
N SER A 251 8.00 4.17 9.14
CA SER A 251 9.29 4.51 9.75
C SER A 251 9.69 3.59 10.92
N GLN A 252 8.73 2.85 11.48
CA GLN A 252 8.94 1.98 12.64
C GLN A 252 8.95 0.49 12.28
N TYR A 253 8.65 0.11 11.05
CA TYR A 253 8.51 -1.30 10.67
C TYR A 253 9.81 -2.12 10.83
N ASN A 254 10.96 -1.46 10.73
CA ASN A 254 12.27 -2.09 10.94
C ASN A 254 12.87 -1.84 12.34
N ALA A 255 12.12 -1.17 13.24
CA ALA A 255 12.63 -0.87 14.58
C ALA A 255 12.75 -2.15 15.43
N THR A 256 13.86 -2.26 16.18
CA THR A 256 14.12 -3.34 17.12
C THR A 256 13.91 -2.92 18.58
N GLU A 257 13.78 -1.62 18.79
CA GLU A 257 13.56 -1.00 20.09
C GLU A 257 12.69 0.25 19.94
N LEU A 258 12.18 0.77 21.03
CA LEU A 258 11.47 2.04 21.04
C LEU A 258 12.40 3.17 20.61
N PRO A 259 11.87 4.22 19.92
CA PRO A 259 12.67 5.38 19.53
C PRO A 259 13.40 6.00 20.72
N ALA A 260 14.67 6.33 20.55
CA ALA A 260 15.45 7.03 21.57
C ALA A 260 14.89 8.43 21.80
N GLY A 261 14.94 8.90 23.03
CA GLY A 261 14.54 10.25 23.44
C GLY A 261 13.55 10.25 24.59
N PRO A 262 13.05 11.44 24.97
CA PRO A 262 12.06 11.54 26.05
C PRO A 262 10.75 10.87 25.66
N ASP A 263 10.05 10.28 26.63
CA ASP A 263 8.68 9.82 26.45
C ASP A 263 7.77 10.99 26.12
N ARG A 264 7.13 10.93 24.93
CA ARG A 264 6.21 11.96 24.44
C ARG A 264 4.74 11.58 24.59
N LEU A 265 4.43 10.45 25.22
CA LEU A 265 3.06 9.99 25.39
C LEU A 265 2.21 11.01 26.14
N SER A 266 2.73 11.60 27.22
CA SER A 266 2.02 12.63 27.99
C SER A 266 1.73 13.87 27.15
N LEU A 267 2.65 14.29 26.27
CA LEU A 267 2.44 15.40 25.34
C LEU A 267 1.32 15.07 24.33
N LEU A 268 1.36 13.88 23.76
CA LEU A 268 0.35 13.40 22.81
C LEU A 268 -1.05 13.39 23.49
N MET A 269 -1.16 12.78 24.65
CA MET A 269 -2.42 12.67 25.38
C MET A 269 -2.98 14.04 25.77
N SER A 270 -2.11 14.96 26.23
CA SER A 270 -2.50 16.34 26.53
C SER A 270 -2.99 17.08 25.28
N THR A 271 -2.30 16.91 24.15
CA THR A 271 -2.68 17.54 22.87
C THR A 271 -4.03 17.01 22.38
N ILE A 272 -4.26 15.70 22.45
CA ILE A 272 -5.54 15.08 22.10
C ILE A 272 -6.66 15.65 22.96
N LEU A 273 -6.46 15.72 24.28
CA LEU A 273 -7.46 16.25 25.22
C LEU A 273 -7.78 17.72 24.93
N VAL A 274 -6.75 18.57 24.90
CA VAL A 274 -6.92 20.02 24.78
C VAL A 274 -7.52 20.42 23.44
N LYS A 275 -7.04 19.80 22.36
CA LYS A 275 -7.51 20.07 20.99
C LYS A 275 -8.68 19.18 20.56
N ARG A 276 -9.12 18.25 21.40
CA ARG A 276 -10.24 17.31 21.11
C ARG A 276 -10.04 16.56 19.79
N ILE A 277 -8.80 16.08 19.57
CA ILE A 277 -8.39 15.39 18.35
C ILE A 277 -9.06 14.01 18.30
N LYS A 278 -9.57 13.63 17.13
CA LYS A 278 -9.96 12.25 16.82
C LYS A 278 -8.80 11.54 16.11
N MET A 279 -8.15 10.61 16.79
CA MET A 279 -7.13 9.74 16.21
C MET A 279 -7.66 8.30 16.15
N GLN A 280 -7.65 7.68 14.99
CA GLN A 280 -8.27 6.36 14.78
C GLN A 280 -7.44 5.49 13.85
N GLY A 281 -6.99 4.32 14.36
CA GLY A 281 -6.44 3.24 13.53
C GLY A 281 -7.55 2.47 12.83
N PHE A 282 -7.21 1.82 11.70
CA PHE A 282 -8.14 0.98 10.95
C PHE A 282 -7.38 -0.07 10.13
N ILE A 283 -8.04 -1.20 9.89
CA ILE A 283 -7.58 -2.25 8.98
C ILE A 283 -8.63 -2.38 7.89
N ILE A 284 -8.25 -2.11 6.65
CA ILE A 284 -9.19 -1.81 5.58
C ILE A 284 -10.22 -2.92 5.32
N PHE A 285 -9.82 -4.18 5.27
CA PHE A 285 -10.75 -5.25 4.99
C PHE A 285 -11.56 -5.67 6.22
N ASP A 286 -10.99 -5.59 7.43
CA ASP A 286 -11.66 -5.95 8.67
C ASP A 286 -12.79 -4.96 8.99
N ASP A 287 -12.50 -3.65 8.82
CA ASP A 287 -13.43 -2.59 9.17
C ASP A 287 -14.39 -2.23 8.02
N TYR A 288 -13.91 -2.28 6.77
CA TYR A 288 -14.59 -1.70 5.61
C TYR A 288 -14.80 -2.65 4.43
N GLY A 289 -14.39 -3.92 4.49
CA GLY A 289 -14.49 -4.85 3.36
C GLY A 289 -15.89 -4.89 2.71
N HIS A 290 -16.94 -4.75 3.52
CA HIS A 290 -18.34 -4.71 3.08
C HIS A 290 -18.71 -3.46 2.24
N ARG A 291 -17.86 -2.44 2.18
CA ARG A 291 -18.04 -1.19 1.41
C ARG A 291 -17.15 -1.10 0.17
N TYR A 292 -16.52 -2.20 -0.23
CA TYR A 292 -15.62 -2.19 -1.39
C TYR A 292 -16.31 -1.76 -2.69
N GLU A 293 -17.57 -2.15 -2.91
CA GLU A 293 -18.32 -1.78 -4.12
C GLU A 293 -18.58 -0.27 -4.23
N GLU A 294 -18.83 0.40 -3.10
CA GLU A 294 -18.98 1.86 -3.05
C GLU A 294 -17.69 2.55 -3.52
N PHE A 295 -16.56 2.12 -2.96
CA PHE A 295 -15.25 2.62 -3.35
C PHE A 295 -14.96 2.36 -4.83
N ALA A 296 -15.15 1.11 -5.29
CA ALA A 296 -14.82 0.72 -6.65
C ALA A 296 -15.58 1.54 -7.70
N LYS A 297 -16.86 1.82 -7.44
CA LYS A 297 -17.68 2.67 -8.30
C LYS A 297 -17.15 4.10 -8.38
N ASP A 298 -16.93 4.75 -7.25
CA ASP A 298 -16.46 6.14 -7.22
C ASP A 298 -15.07 6.27 -7.84
N MET A 299 -14.17 5.31 -7.56
CA MET A 299 -12.81 5.33 -8.09
C MET A 299 -12.77 5.11 -9.60
N ASP A 300 -13.59 4.19 -10.13
CA ASP A 300 -13.72 3.98 -11.57
C ASP A 300 -14.22 5.25 -12.28
N ASP A 301 -15.23 5.90 -11.71
CA ASP A 301 -15.74 7.18 -12.21
C ASP A 301 -14.64 8.27 -12.23
N TRP A 302 -13.83 8.36 -11.18
CA TRP A 302 -12.77 9.37 -11.10
C TRP A 302 -11.60 9.07 -12.05
N LEU A 303 -11.22 7.81 -12.20
CA LEU A 303 -10.17 7.38 -13.13
C LEU A 303 -10.60 7.60 -14.58
N SER A 304 -11.82 7.20 -14.95
CA SER A 304 -12.36 7.36 -16.30
C SER A 304 -12.48 8.82 -16.72
N GLN A 305 -12.73 9.72 -15.76
CA GLN A 305 -12.78 11.18 -15.97
C GLN A 305 -11.40 11.85 -15.87
N GLY A 306 -10.33 11.11 -15.66
CA GLY A 306 -8.97 11.66 -15.49
C GLY A 306 -8.77 12.51 -14.23
N LYS A 307 -9.67 12.38 -13.24
CA LYS A 307 -9.62 13.13 -11.97
C LYS A 307 -8.61 12.58 -10.98
N ILE A 308 -8.27 11.30 -11.12
CA ILE A 308 -7.21 10.64 -10.34
C ILE A 308 -6.10 10.22 -11.30
N GLN A 309 -4.89 10.68 -11.03
CA GLN A 309 -3.67 10.26 -11.70
C GLN A 309 -3.02 9.14 -10.90
N TYR A 310 -2.53 8.13 -11.60
CA TYR A 310 -1.92 6.98 -10.96
C TYR A 310 -0.57 6.63 -11.58
N LYS A 311 0.39 6.30 -10.73
CA LYS A 311 1.74 5.94 -11.14
C LYS A 311 2.12 4.59 -10.56
N GLU A 312 2.55 3.69 -11.44
CA GLU A 312 3.18 2.42 -11.08
C GLU A 312 4.67 2.42 -11.41
N GLN A 313 5.43 1.74 -10.59
CA GLN A 313 6.80 1.35 -10.87
C GLN A 313 6.81 -0.16 -11.06
N LEU A 314 7.00 -0.60 -12.30
CA LEU A 314 7.10 -2.01 -12.65
C LEU A 314 8.56 -2.48 -12.55
N VAL A 315 8.76 -3.64 -11.96
CA VAL A 315 10.04 -4.35 -11.89
C VAL A 315 9.82 -5.74 -12.48
N GLU A 316 10.64 -6.12 -13.46
CA GLU A 316 10.53 -7.38 -14.18
C GLU A 316 11.19 -8.52 -13.41
N GLY A 317 10.49 -9.66 -13.31
CA GLY A 317 10.99 -10.91 -12.74
C GLY A 317 10.70 -11.10 -11.26
N LEU A 318 10.15 -12.28 -10.91
CA LEU A 318 9.82 -12.65 -9.53
C LEU A 318 11.05 -12.61 -8.61
N GLU A 319 12.22 -12.99 -9.12
CA GLU A 319 13.49 -13.02 -8.39
C GLU A 319 13.95 -11.64 -7.91
N GLN A 320 13.40 -10.54 -8.50
CA GLN A 320 13.70 -9.19 -8.08
C GLN A 320 12.85 -8.72 -6.88
N ALA A 321 11.81 -9.47 -6.52
CA ALA A 321 10.88 -9.07 -5.46
C ALA A 321 11.57 -8.79 -4.10
N PRO A 322 12.53 -9.60 -3.61
CA PRO A 322 13.24 -9.31 -2.36
C PRO A 322 13.97 -7.96 -2.40
N GLN A 323 14.75 -7.71 -3.44
CA GLN A 323 15.53 -6.47 -3.57
C GLN A 323 14.61 -5.24 -3.74
N ALA A 324 13.55 -5.38 -4.53
CA ALA A 324 12.55 -4.33 -4.71
C ALA A 324 11.82 -4.02 -3.40
N PHE A 325 11.48 -5.05 -2.61
CA PHE A 325 10.84 -4.89 -1.31
C PHE A 325 11.74 -4.20 -0.28
N ILE A 326 13.02 -4.57 -0.21
CA ILE A 326 14.00 -3.87 0.63
C ILE A 326 14.06 -2.39 0.24
N GLY A 327 14.14 -2.10 -1.06
CA GLY A 327 14.11 -0.73 -1.57
C GLY A 327 12.83 0.03 -1.24
N LEU A 328 11.66 -0.64 -1.25
CA LEU A 328 10.38 -0.06 -0.82
C LEU A 328 10.44 0.41 0.64
N LEU A 329 10.96 -0.41 1.54
CA LEU A 329 11.09 -0.07 2.96
C LEU A 329 12.08 1.08 3.21
N GLU A 330 13.00 1.31 2.28
CA GLU A 330 13.92 2.45 2.27
C GLU A 330 13.35 3.70 1.57
N GLY A 331 12.13 3.61 1.05
CA GLY A 331 11.46 4.70 0.34
C GLY A 331 12.06 5.00 -1.06
N LYS A 332 12.72 4.02 -1.69
CA LYS A 332 13.32 4.17 -3.02
C LYS A 332 12.30 4.09 -4.17
N ASN A 333 11.13 3.51 -3.93
CA ASN A 333 10.06 3.41 -4.93
C ASN A 333 9.46 4.78 -5.26
N PHE A 334 8.87 4.86 -6.46
CA PHE A 334 8.11 6.03 -6.89
C PHE A 334 6.74 5.58 -7.44
N GLY A 335 5.67 5.87 -6.70
CA GLY A 335 4.35 5.33 -6.96
C GLY A 335 4.15 3.94 -6.38
N LYS A 336 3.19 3.19 -6.93
CA LYS A 336 2.93 1.80 -6.56
C LYS A 336 4.00 0.87 -7.13
N LEU A 337 4.66 0.11 -6.27
CA LEU A 337 5.64 -0.89 -6.68
C LEU A 337 4.94 -2.21 -7.00
N VAL A 338 5.16 -2.70 -8.21
CA VAL A 338 4.58 -3.95 -8.73
C VAL A 338 5.68 -4.77 -9.41
N ILE A 339 5.73 -6.06 -9.15
CA ILE A 339 6.57 -7.01 -9.88
C ILE A 339 5.76 -7.57 -11.04
N LYS A 340 6.26 -7.44 -12.26
CA LYS A 340 5.75 -8.17 -13.41
C LYS A 340 6.40 -9.53 -13.44
N VAL A 341 5.63 -10.55 -13.12
CA VAL A 341 6.12 -11.93 -12.94
C VAL A 341 6.15 -12.69 -14.26
N ALA A 342 5.18 -12.47 -15.12
CA ALA A 342 5.05 -13.12 -16.41
C ALA A 342 4.33 -12.25 -17.44
N GLU A 343 4.43 -12.64 -18.73
CA GLU A 343 3.57 -12.09 -19.77
C GLU A 343 2.17 -12.71 -19.67
N PRO A 344 1.11 -11.99 -20.06
CA PRO A 344 -0.22 -12.55 -20.22
C PRO A 344 -0.24 -13.74 -21.18
N LEU A 345 -1.28 -14.60 -21.04
CA LEU A 345 -1.52 -15.75 -21.92
C LEU A 345 -1.89 -15.32 -23.33
#